data_70d986faceed66bc6161818a85bb7fc7
#
_entry.id   70d986faceed66bc6161818a85bb7fc7
#
_cell.length_a   1.000
_cell.length_b   1.000
_cell.length_c   1.000
_cell.angle_alpha   90.00
_cell.angle_beta   90.00
_cell.angle_gamma   90.00
#
_symmetry.space_group_name_H-M   'P 1'
#
loop_
_entity.id
_entity.type
_entity.pdbx_description
1 polymer ?
#
loop_
_entity_poly.entity_id
_entity_poly.type
_entity_poly.pdbx_seq_one_letter_code
_entity_poly.pdbx_strand_id
1 'polypeptide(L)'
;VGDVLILTKPIGSGVLTTAAKKGTIPESDLSEAIDVMTDLNAGACDAAIEIGIGPTGVHSATDITGFGLIGHTFEMAEASQVTMEIRARAVPLLNWTLQLAEQGIVTRAAGSNLAHIGDRVSLQGVDDTLVKVLADAQTSGGLLLSVAADRADALIAALRVRRTRAAAVIGRVLPREATSVRIV
;
A
#
# COMPACT_ATOMS: atom_id res chain seq x y z
N VAL A 1 -1.67 9.15 16.52
CA VAL A 1 -0.45 9.90 16.17
C VAL A 1 0.76 9.15 16.72
N GLY A 2 1.85 9.09 15.93
CA GLY A 2 3.06 8.35 16.30
C GLY A 2 3.09 6.88 15.84
N ASP A 3 1.99 6.36 15.31
CA ASP A 3 1.95 5.01 14.78
C ASP A 3 2.88 4.83 13.59
N VAL A 4 3.29 3.58 13.39
CA VAL A 4 4.01 3.09 12.22
C VAL A 4 3.03 2.48 11.22
N LEU A 5 3.18 2.80 9.93
CA LEU A 5 2.39 2.21 8.85
C LEU A 5 3.14 1.04 8.23
N ILE A 6 2.53 -0.14 8.24
CA ILE A 6 3.11 -1.39 7.74
C ILE A 6 2.24 -1.95 6.62
N LEU A 7 2.87 -2.28 5.48
CA LEU A 7 2.22 -2.92 4.32
C LEU A 7 2.60 -4.39 4.25
N THR A 8 1.61 -5.28 4.01
CA THR A 8 1.77 -6.74 4.13
C THR A 8 1.90 -7.50 2.81
N LYS A 9 1.71 -6.82 1.67
CA LYS A 9 1.98 -7.34 0.32
C LYS A 9 2.60 -6.24 -0.55
N PRO A 10 3.42 -6.56 -1.56
CA PRO A 10 3.87 -5.60 -2.56
C PRO A 10 2.69 -5.14 -3.42
N ILE A 11 2.81 -3.96 -4.04
CA ILE A 11 1.85 -3.42 -5.00
C ILE A 11 2.38 -3.52 -6.44
N GLY A 12 1.47 -3.40 -7.43
CA GLY A 12 1.81 -3.44 -8.86
C GLY A 12 0.95 -4.42 -9.66
N SER A 13 0.00 -5.13 -9.02
CA SER A 13 -0.85 -6.11 -9.69
C SER A 13 -1.66 -5.50 -10.86
N GLY A 14 -2.12 -4.25 -10.72
CA GLY A 14 -2.85 -3.55 -11.78
C GLY A 14 -1.97 -3.22 -12.98
N VAL A 15 -0.74 -2.76 -12.76
CA VAL A 15 0.24 -2.51 -13.83
C VAL A 15 0.55 -3.79 -14.59
N LEU A 16 0.91 -4.87 -13.88
CA LEU A 16 1.30 -6.15 -14.48
C LEU A 16 0.15 -6.79 -15.28
N THR A 17 -1.04 -6.84 -14.72
CA THR A 17 -2.23 -7.38 -15.42
C THR A 17 -2.62 -6.55 -16.63
N THR A 18 -2.43 -5.21 -16.56
CA THR A 18 -2.63 -4.31 -17.70
C THR A 18 -1.58 -4.56 -18.79
N ALA A 19 -0.32 -4.76 -18.43
CA ALA A 19 0.76 -5.06 -19.37
C ALA A 19 0.53 -6.37 -20.12
N ALA A 20 0.16 -7.42 -19.41
CA ALA A 20 -0.16 -8.72 -20.01
C ALA A 20 -1.39 -8.63 -20.95
N LYS A 21 -2.46 -7.96 -20.53
CA LYS A 21 -3.64 -7.71 -21.36
C LYS A 21 -3.33 -6.96 -22.65
N LYS A 22 -2.32 -6.06 -22.63
CA LYS A 22 -1.84 -5.34 -23.82
C LYS A 22 -0.82 -6.15 -24.64
N GLY A 23 -0.41 -7.33 -24.19
CA GLY A 23 0.62 -8.15 -24.84
C GLY A 23 2.03 -7.57 -24.69
N THR A 24 2.27 -6.67 -23.75
CA THR A 24 3.59 -6.05 -23.50
C THR A 24 4.52 -7.01 -22.76
N ILE A 25 3.97 -7.87 -21.91
CA ILE A 25 4.67 -8.95 -21.25
C ILE A 25 3.92 -10.27 -21.49
N PRO A 26 4.63 -11.43 -21.53
CA PRO A 26 3.97 -12.72 -21.61
C PRO A 26 3.25 -13.06 -20.31
N GLU A 27 2.21 -13.92 -20.38
CA GLU A 27 1.47 -14.36 -19.19
C GLU A 27 2.37 -15.08 -18.17
N SER A 28 3.45 -15.73 -18.61
CA SER A 28 4.44 -16.36 -17.74
C SER A 28 5.04 -15.40 -16.71
N ASP A 29 5.14 -14.11 -17.04
CA ASP A 29 5.73 -13.09 -16.16
C ASP A 29 4.73 -12.57 -15.11
N LEU A 30 3.47 -13.05 -15.15
CA LEU A 30 2.46 -12.76 -14.13
C LEU A 30 2.54 -13.66 -12.90
N SER A 31 3.40 -14.69 -12.88
CA SER A 31 3.42 -15.69 -11.79
C SER A 31 3.50 -15.04 -10.40
N GLU A 32 4.41 -14.09 -10.19
CA GLU A 32 4.54 -13.36 -8.92
C GLU A 32 3.26 -12.57 -8.58
N ALA A 33 2.67 -11.88 -9.56
CA ALA A 33 1.44 -11.12 -9.35
C ALA A 33 0.27 -12.06 -9.02
N ILE A 34 0.14 -13.21 -9.71
CA ILE A 34 -0.88 -14.23 -9.44
C ILE A 34 -0.71 -14.77 -8.02
N ASP A 35 0.51 -15.10 -7.61
CA ASP A 35 0.81 -15.58 -6.27
C ASP A 35 0.39 -14.58 -5.20
N VAL A 36 0.66 -13.29 -5.42
CA VAL A 36 0.26 -12.21 -4.49
C VAL A 36 -1.26 -12.04 -4.46
N MET A 37 -1.93 -12.07 -5.63
CA MET A 37 -3.39 -11.92 -5.73
C MET A 37 -4.15 -13.10 -5.13
N THR A 38 -3.62 -14.32 -5.24
CA THR A 38 -4.26 -15.54 -4.72
C THR A 38 -3.95 -15.82 -3.25
N ASP A 39 -2.89 -15.22 -2.72
CA ASP A 39 -2.55 -15.33 -1.30
C ASP A 39 -3.56 -14.59 -0.43
N LEU A 40 -4.03 -15.24 0.63
CA LEU A 40 -5.00 -14.65 1.55
C LEU A 40 -4.32 -13.70 2.55
N ASN A 41 -5.01 -12.66 2.97
CA ASN A 41 -4.56 -11.80 4.06
C ASN A 41 -4.70 -12.43 5.46
N ALA A 42 -5.06 -13.72 5.55
CA ALA A 42 -5.28 -14.42 6.81
C ALA A 42 -4.07 -14.35 7.75
N GLY A 43 -2.86 -14.64 7.24
CA GLY A 43 -1.64 -14.55 8.04
C GLY A 43 -1.35 -13.14 8.57
N ALA A 44 -1.66 -12.10 7.79
CA ALA A 44 -1.52 -10.71 8.24
C ALA A 44 -2.57 -10.34 9.30
N CYS A 45 -3.81 -10.82 9.11
CA CYS A 45 -4.89 -10.64 10.08
C CYS A 45 -4.55 -11.32 11.42
N ASP A 46 -4.10 -12.59 11.38
CA ASP A 46 -3.71 -13.33 12.58
C ASP A 46 -2.53 -12.66 13.31
N ALA A 47 -1.56 -12.12 12.57
CA ALA A 47 -0.47 -11.36 13.17
C ALA A 47 -0.97 -10.09 13.89
N ALA A 48 -1.89 -9.35 13.26
CA ALA A 48 -2.48 -8.16 13.86
C ALA A 48 -3.26 -8.51 15.14
N ILE A 49 -4.02 -9.61 15.13
CA ILE A 49 -4.78 -10.10 16.30
C ILE A 49 -3.83 -10.51 17.43
N GLU A 50 -2.72 -11.19 17.11
CA GLU A 50 -1.70 -11.60 18.09
C GLU A 50 -1.06 -10.40 18.79
N ILE A 51 -0.76 -9.34 18.04
CA ILE A 51 -0.20 -8.10 18.60
C ILE A 51 -1.23 -7.36 19.46
N GLY A 52 -2.51 -7.57 19.20
CA GLY A 52 -3.66 -6.94 19.82
C GLY A 52 -4.26 -5.83 18.96
N ILE A 53 -5.59 -5.78 18.96
CA ILE A 53 -6.37 -4.73 18.30
C ILE A 53 -6.81 -3.72 19.37
N GLY A 54 -6.61 -2.44 19.12
CA GLY A 54 -7.01 -1.36 20.02
C GLY A 54 -5.84 -0.57 20.61
N PRO A 55 -6.02 0.09 21.76
CA PRO A 55 -5.15 1.19 22.22
C PRO A 55 -3.67 0.89 22.40
N THR A 56 -3.27 -0.36 22.46
CA THR A 56 -1.86 -0.76 22.67
C THR A 56 -1.33 -1.67 21.58
N GLY A 57 -1.97 -1.70 20.42
CA GLY A 57 -1.60 -2.58 19.32
C GLY A 57 -1.87 -1.97 17.95
N VAL A 58 -2.64 -2.67 17.13
CA VAL A 58 -3.09 -2.18 15.82
C VAL A 58 -4.33 -1.30 16.01
N HIS A 59 -4.19 -0.02 15.68
CA HIS A 59 -5.24 0.98 15.86
C HIS A 59 -6.19 1.06 14.66
N SER A 60 -5.68 0.81 13.45
CA SER A 60 -6.46 0.88 12.21
C SER A 60 -5.88 -0.05 11.16
N ALA A 61 -6.73 -0.56 10.27
CA ALA A 61 -6.36 -1.42 9.16
C ALA A 61 -7.30 -1.22 7.98
N THR A 62 -6.77 -1.35 6.77
CA THR A 62 -7.54 -1.45 5.53
C THR A 62 -6.83 -2.39 4.55
N ASP A 63 -7.56 -3.02 3.64
CA ASP A 63 -6.98 -3.72 2.51
C ASP A 63 -6.75 -2.78 1.33
N ILE A 64 -5.72 -3.04 0.55
CA ILE A 64 -5.36 -2.22 -0.60
C ILE A 64 -5.96 -2.82 -1.87
N THR A 65 -6.98 -2.15 -2.42
CA THR A 65 -7.72 -2.64 -3.59
C THR A 65 -7.90 -1.53 -4.67
N GLY A 66 -9.11 -1.27 -5.08
CA GLY A 66 -9.43 -0.44 -6.25
C GLY A 66 -8.97 1.02 -6.22
N PHE A 67 -8.88 1.62 -5.03
CA PHE A 67 -8.42 3.01 -4.88
C PHE A 67 -6.89 3.14 -4.78
N GLY A 68 -6.16 2.02 -4.85
CA GLY A 68 -4.71 2.01 -4.71
C GLY A 68 -4.23 2.34 -3.30
N LEU A 69 -2.92 2.33 -3.10
CA LEU A 69 -2.36 2.62 -1.78
C LEU A 69 -2.70 4.03 -1.30
N ILE A 70 -2.57 5.05 -2.18
CA ILE A 70 -2.85 6.45 -1.80
C ILE A 70 -4.32 6.61 -1.42
N GLY A 71 -5.25 6.05 -2.20
CA GLY A 71 -6.69 6.19 -1.95
C GLY A 71 -7.13 5.55 -0.63
N HIS A 72 -6.71 4.32 -0.37
CA HIS A 72 -7.06 3.65 0.88
C HIS A 72 -6.34 4.27 2.10
N THR A 73 -5.10 4.77 1.93
CA THR A 73 -4.44 5.57 2.97
C THR A 73 -5.23 6.86 3.26
N PHE A 74 -5.75 7.52 2.22
CA PHE A 74 -6.57 8.70 2.36
C PHE A 74 -7.86 8.41 3.14
N GLU A 75 -8.59 7.35 2.80
CA GLU A 75 -9.80 6.95 3.54
C GLU A 75 -9.50 6.67 5.02
N MET A 76 -8.41 5.94 5.30
CA MET A 76 -8.00 5.61 6.66
C MET A 76 -7.59 6.88 7.45
N ALA A 77 -6.89 7.83 6.82
CA ALA A 77 -6.48 9.09 7.43
C ALA A 77 -7.68 10.00 7.74
N GLU A 78 -8.64 10.11 6.80
CA GLU A 78 -9.87 10.89 7.00
C GLU A 78 -10.73 10.32 8.14
N ALA A 79 -10.95 9.00 8.14
CA ALA A 79 -11.73 8.35 9.18
C ALA A 79 -11.10 8.49 10.57
N SER A 80 -9.77 8.57 10.63
CA SER A 80 -8.99 8.70 11.88
C SER A 80 -8.69 10.15 12.26
N GLN A 81 -9.04 11.14 11.42
CA GLN A 81 -8.78 12.57 11.63
C GLN A 81 -7.28 12.88 11.87
N VAL A 82 -6.41 12.27 11.08
CA VAL A 82 -4.95 12.39 11.14
C VAL A 82 -4.37 12.69 9.77
N THR A 83 -3.06 12.94 9.70
CA THR A 83 -2.29 12.90 8.46
C THR A 83 -1.44 11.63 8.45
N MET A 84 -1.45 10.90 7.34
CA MET A 84 -0.59 9.74 7.12
C MET A 84 0.52 10.07 6.15
N GLU A 85 1.77 9.91 6.58
CA GLU A 85 2.95 10.10 5.74
C GLU A 85 3.40 8.74 5.18
N ILE A 86 3.51 8.65 3.85
CA ILE A 86 4.05 7.49 3.13
C ILE A 86 5.39 7.85 2.53
N ARG A 87 6.40 7.07 2.81
CA ARG A 87 7.70 7.09 2.14
C ARG A 87 7.61 6.28 0.86
N ALA A 88 7.45 6.94 -0.28
CA ALA A 88 7.16 6.31 -1.57
C ALA A 88 8.18 5.21 -1.92
N ARG A 89 9.45 5.46 -1.69
CA ARG A 89 10.55 4.51 -1.98
C ARG A 89 10.64 3.32 -1.01
N ALA A 90 9.92 3.36 0.11
CA ALA A 90 9.84 2.25 1.06
C ALA A 90 8.69 1.27 0.73
N VAL A 91 7.82 1.62 -0.21
CA VAL A 91 6.71 0.76 -0.63
C VAL A 91 7.26 -0.39 -1.49
N PRO A 92 7.05 -1.66 -1.08
CA PRO A 92 7.48 -2.80 -1.88
C PRO A 92 6.66 -2.90 -3.17
N LEU A 93 7.34 -3.08 -4.28
CA LEU A 93 6.74 -3.23 -5.60
C LEU A 93 6.99 -4.65 -6.13
N LEU A 94 6.02 -5.17 -6.90
CA LEU A 94 6.21 -6.36 -7.72
C LEU A 94 7.28 -6.08 -8.80
N ASN A 95 8.00 -7.11 -9.20
CA ASN A 95 9.00 -7.00 -10.25
C ASN A 95 8.40 -6.37 -11.52
N TRP A 96 9.19 -5.61 -12.25
CA TRP A 96 8.81 -4.91 -13.50
C TRP A 96 7.79 -3.77 -13.35
N THR A 97 7.14 -3.59 -12.17
CA THR A 97 6.08 -2.58 -11.98
C THR A 97 6.53 -1.18 -12.38
N LEU A 98 7.67 -0.72 -11.86
CA LEU A 98 8.15 0.64 -12.13
C LEU A 98 8.53 0.81 -13.61
N GLN A 99 9.26 -0.14 -14.19
CA GLN A 99 9.68 -0.11 -15.59
C GLN A 99 8.49 -0.08 -16.57
N LEU A 100 7.44 -0.85 -16.28
CA LEU A 100 6.22 -0.85 -17.09
C LEU A 100 5.44 0.47 -16.92
N ALA A 101 5.41 1.02 -15.71
CA ALA A 101 4.78 2.31 -15.46
C ALA A 101 5.53 3.47 -16.17
N GLU A 102 6.86 3.44 -16.23
CA GLU A 102 7.70 4.37 -17.02
C GLU A 102 7.36 4.32 -18.51
N GLN A 103 6.93 3.16 -19.02
CA GLN A 103 6.43 2.99 -20.39
C GLN A 103 4.96 3.46 -20.56
N GLY A 104 4.37 4.04 -19.54
CA GLY A 104 2.98 4.51 -19.55
C GLY A 104 1.94 3.41 -19.32
N ILE A 105 2.35 2.24 -18.81
CA ILE A 105 1.44 1.13 -18.50
C ILE A 105 1.00 1.26 -17.03
N VAL A 106 -0.16 1.86 -16.84
CA VAL A 106 -0.89 1.95 -15.56
C VAL A 106 -2.37 1.68 -15.82
N THR A 107 -3.13 1.36 -14.79
CA THR A 107 -4.59 1.23 -14.94
C THR A 107 -5.25 2.61 -15.17
N ARG A 108 -6.44 2.61 -15.76
CA ARG A 108 -7.25 3.85 -15.83
C ARG A 108 -7.63 4.37 -14.43
N ALA A 109 -7.73 3.45 -13.47
CA ALA A 109 -8.06 3.78 -12.09
C ALA A 109 -7.02 4.71 -11.44
N ALA A 110 -5.72 4.58 -11.77
CA ALA A 110 -4.68 5.44 -11.20
C ALA A 110 -4.98 6.94 -11.39
N GLY A 111 -5.35 7.34 -12.62
CA GLY A 111 -5.71 8.73 -12.91
C GLY A 111 -7.00 9.18 -12.21
N SER A 112 -8.05 8.35 -12.20
CA SER A 112 -9.31 8.68 -11.51
C SER A 112 -9.16 8.72 -9.99
N ASN A 113 -8.32 7.86 -9.41
CA ASN A 113 -8.02 7.86 -7.98
C ASN A 113 -7.30 9.15 -7.56
N LEU A 114 -6.29 9.58 -8.33
CA LEU A 114 -5.61 10.85 -8.07
C LEU A 114 -6.55 12.05 -8.22
N ALA A 115 -7.39 12.06 -9.25
CA ALA A 115 -8.37 13.14 -9.46
C ALA A 115 -9.42 13.20 -8.32
N HIS A 116 -9.83 12.04 -7.79
CA HIS A 116 -10.79 11.97 -6.68
C HIS A 116 -10.22 12.54 -5.39
N ILE A 117 -8.95 12.28 -5.11
CA ILE A 117 -8.29 12.75 -3.89
C ILE A 117 -7.92 14.23 -4.00
N GLY A 118 -7.49 14.68 -5.20
CA GLY A 118 -7.16 16.08 -5.49
C GLY A 118 -6.07 16.65 -4.58
N ASP A 119 -6.27 17.85 -4.08
CA ASP A 119 -5.35 18.62 -3.23
C ASP A 119 -5.30 18.15 -1.75
N ARG A 120 -6.03 17.09 -1.41
CA ARG A 120 -5.97 16.47 -0.08
C ARG A 120 -4.73 15.57 0.13
N VAL A 121 -3.95 15.36 -0.93
CA VAL A 121 -2.66 14.66 -0.91
C VAL A 121 -1.54 15.65 -1.25
N SER A 122 -0.52 15.72 -0.42
CA SER A 122 0.72 16.46 -0.69
C SER A 122 1.77 15.53 -1.27
N LEU A 123 2.37 15.92 -2.40
CA LEU A 123 3.45 15.20 -3.06
C LEU A 123 4.74 16.01 -2.92
N GLN A 124 5.77 15.46 -2.28
CA GLN A 124 7.00 16.18 -1.97
C GLN A 124 8.22 15.46 -2.59
N GLY A 125 8.60 15.89 -3.78
CA GLY A 125 9.82 15.38 -4.43
C GLY A 125 9.72 13.92 -4.90
N VAL A 126 8.52 13.42 -5.10
CA VAL A 126 8.26 12.06 -5.59
C VAL A 126 8.05 12.09 -7.09
N ASP A 127 8.66 11.15 -7.78
CA ASP A 127 8.52 11.00 -9.23
C ASP A 127 7.07 10.67 -9.63
N ASP A 128 6.58 11.32 -10.70
CA ASP A 128 5.20 11.17 -11.18
C ASP A 128 4.84 9.72 -11.53
N THR A 129 5.79 8.93 -12.01
CA THR A 129 5.56 7.52 -12.33
C THR A 129 5.29 6.73 -11.05
N LEU A 130 6.10 6.96 -10.01
CA LEU A 130 5.90 6.31 -8.72
C LEU A 130 4.57 6.73 -8.09
N VAL A 131 4.20 8.00 -8.19
CA VAL A 131 2.87 8.49 -7.73
C VAL A 131 1.74 7.73 -8.42
N LYS A 132 1.83 7.53 -9.75
CA LYS A 132 0.83 6.74 -10.49
C LYS A 132 0.78 5.28 -10.04
N VAL A 133 1.94 4.67 -9.75
CA VAL A 133 2.00 3.30 -9.21
C VAL A 133 1.34 3.21 -7.82
N LEU A 134 1.59 4.20 -6.94
CA LEU A 134 0.95 4.24 -5.62
C LEU A 134 -0.57 4.46 -5.68
N ALA A 135 -1.07 5.09 -6.73
CA ALA A 135 -2.50 5.31 -6.98
C ALA A 135 -3.14 4.18 -7.80
N ASP A 136 -2.34 3.23 -8.32
CA ASP A 136 -2.82 2.16 -9.19
C ASP A 136 -3.69 1.16 -8.45
N ALA A 137 -4.78 0.72 -9.09
CA ALA A 137 -5.70 -0.25 -8.50
C ALA A 137 -5.01 -1.60 -8.28
N GLN A 138 -5.25 -2.19 -7.12
CA GLN A 138 -4.73 -3.52 -6.78
C GLN A 138 -5.85 -4.55 -6.76
N THR A 139 -5.55 -5.77 -7.21
CA THR A 139 -6.41 -6.93 -7.05
C THR A 139 -5.92 -7.74 -5.86
N SER A 140 -6.78 -7.91 -4.84
CA SER A 140 -6.47 -8.68 -3.64
C SER A 140 -5.12 -8.27 -3.00
N GLY A 141 -4.91 -6.97 -2.83
CA GLY A 141 -3.69 -6.44 -2.23
C GLY A 141 -3.56 -6.77 -0.74
N GLY A 142 -2.47 -6.29 -0.14
CA GLY A 142 -2.17 -6.52 1.27
C GLY A 142 -2.98 -5.63 2.20
N LEU A 143 -2.80 -5.84 3.49
CA LEU A 143 -3.28 -4.93 4.52
C LEU A 143 -2.29 -3.78 4.71
N LEU A 144 -2.82 -2.57 4.86
CA LEU A 144 -2.14 -1.43 5.46
C LEU A 144 -2.55 -1.38 6.93
N LEU A 145 -1.58 -1.52 7.82
CA LEU A 145 -1.78 -1.57 9.26
C LEU A 145 -1.15 -0.33 9.91
N SER A 146 -1.91 0.38 10.76
CA SER A 146 -1.41 1.41 11.65
C SER A 146 -1.22 0.80 13.04
N VAL A 147 0.00 0.74 13.52
CA VAL A 147 0.35 0.06 14.77
C VAL A 147 1.14 0.99 15.69
N ALA A 148 0.90 0.89 17.01
CA ALA A 148 1.67 1.58 18.01
C ALA A 148 3.18 1.37 17.79
N ALA A 149 3.99 2.44 17.89
CA ALA A 149 5.40 2.41 17.50
C ALA A 149 6.20 1.36 18.29
N ASP A 150 5.92 1.19 19.57
CA ASP A 150 6.56 0.19 20.44
C ASP A 150 6.14 -1.27 20.15
N ARG A 151 5.12 -1.48 19.31
CA ARG A 151 4.63 -2.80 18.89
C ARG A 151 5.01 -3.12 17.44
N ALA A 152 5.58 -2.18 16.69
CA ALA A 152 5.87 -2.33 15.27
C ALA A 152 6.84 -3.49 14.99
N ASP A 153 7.93 -3.61 15.76
CA ASP A 153 8.91 -4.68 15.57
C ASP A 153 8.31 -6.06 15.87
N ALA A 154 7.45 -6.17 16.89
CA ALA A 154 6.75 -7.40 17.20
C ALA A 154 5.78 -7.79 16.08
N LEU A 155 5.04 -6.83 15.51
CA LEU A 155 4.16 -7.08 14.36
C LEU A 155 4.95 -7.54 13.14
N ILE A 156 6.08 -6.89 12.82
CA ILE A 156 6.94 -7.29 11.71
C ILE A 156 7.46 -8.73 11.91
N ALA A 157 7.88 -9.09 13.12
CA ALA A 157 8.31 -10.45 13.43
C ALA A 157 7.17 -11.47 13.23
N ALA A 158 5.96 -11.16 13.73
CA ALA A 158 4.78 -12.01 13.58
C ALA A 158 4.35 -12.18 12.10
N LEU A 159 4.44 -11.13 11.28
CA LEU A 159 4.19 -11.16 9.84
C LEU A 159 5.21 -12.07 9.12
N ARG A 160 6.50 -11.94 9.46
CA ARG A 160 7.58 -12.75 8.86
C ARG A 160 7.45 -14.23 9.21
N VAL A 161 7.11 -14.57 10.45
CA VAL A 161 6.83 -15.97 10.88
C VAL A 161 5.71 -16.58 10.04
N ARG A 162 4.69 -15.80 9.70
CA ARG A 162 3.56 -16.20 8.85
C ARG A 162 3.84 -16.12 7.36
N ARG A 163 5.07 -15.72 6.98
CA ARG A 163 5.50 -15.61 5.58
C ARG A 163 4.58 -14.74 4.73
N THR A 164 4.07 -13.63 5.31
CA THR A 164 3.36 -12.63 4.50
C THR A 164 4.27 -12.11 3.38
N ARG A 165 3.69 -11.76 2.23
CA ARG A 165 4.43 -11.38 1.01
C ARG A 165 5.29 -10.13 1.21
N ALA A 166 4.94 -9.28 2.18
CA ALA A 166 5.76 -8.19 2.68
C ALA A 166 5.51 -7.99 4.18
N ALA A 167 6.45 -7.33 4.86
CA ALA A 167 6.35 -6.80 6.21
C ALA A 167 7.15 -5.50 6.24
N ALA A 168 6.67 -4.50 5.46
CA ALA A 168 7.41 -3.30 5.14
C ALA A 168 6.88 -2.08 5.91
N VAL A 169 7.76 -1.40 6.64
CA VAL A 169 7.45 -0.09 7.23
C VAL A 169 7.48 0.95 6.11
N ILE A 170 6.31 1.44 5.72
CA ILE A 170 6.17 2.38 4.61
C ILE A 170 5.89 3.81 5.03
N GLY A 171 5.61 4.08 6.31
CA GLY A 171 5.25 5.41 6.74
C GLY A 171 4.96 5.52 8.22
N ARG A 172 4.30 6.62 8.57
CA ARG A 172 3.91 6.95 9.96
C ARG A 172 2.66 7.83 10.01
N VAL A 173 2.03 7.87 11.17
CA VAL A 173 0.88 8.72 11.45
C VAL A 173 1.31 10.01 12.16
N LEU A 174 0.92 11.14 11.61
CA LEU A 174 1.22 12.49 12.08
C LEU A 174 -0.04 13.15 12.66
N PRO A 175 0.10 14.21 13.47
CA PRO A 175 -1.03 15.08 13.78
C PRO A 175 -1.70 15.56 12.49
N ARG A 176 -3.00 15.86 12.56
CA ARG A 176 -3.76 16.36 11.41
C ARG A 176 -3.10 17.64 10.87
N GLU A 177 -2.75 17.63 9.60
CA GLU A 177 -2.23 18.75 8.82
C GLU A 177 -3.29 19.23 7.80
N ALA A 178 -2.91 20.16 6.91
CA ALA A 178 -3.79 20.64 5.84
C ALA A 178 -4.17 19.53 4.83
N THR A 179 -3.30 18.53 4.65
CA THR A 179 -3.55 17.36 3.80
C THR A 179 -3.68 16.10 4.63
N SER A 180 -4.52 15.18 4.17
CA SER A 180 -4.76 13.89 4.86
C SER A 180 -3.63 12.90 4.60
N VAL A 181 -2.99 12.99 3.43
CA VAL A 181 -1.86 12.12 3.06
C VAL A 181 -0.70 12.99 2.59
N ARG A 182 0.49 12.64 3.02
CA ARG A 182 1.76 13.21 2.57
C ARG A 182 2.64 12.10 1.99
N ILE A 183 3.02 12.25 0.72
CA ILE A 183 3.92 11.32 0.03
C ILE A 183 5.30 11.99 -0.08
N VAL A 184 6.35 11.31 0.43
CA VAL A 184 7.72 11.81 0.49
C VAL A 184 8.72 10.81 -0.09
#